data_807d7850ab0e01728a300ea2fd4c1c32
#
_entry.id   807d7850ab0e01728a300ea2fd4c1c32
#
_cell.length_a   1.000
_cell.length_b   1.000
_cell.length_c   1.000
_cell.angle_alpha   90.00
_cell.angle_beta   90.00
_cell.angle_gamma   90.00
#
_symmetry.space_group_name_H-M   'P 1'
#
loop_
_entity.id
_entity.type
_entity.pdbx_description
1 polymer ?
#
loop_
_entity_poly.entity_id
_entity_poly.type
_entity_poly.pdbx_seq_one_letter_code
_entity_poly.pdbx_strand_id
1 'polypeptide(L)'
;MRKLARESAFQLIYEYQFLKELNEDTKQALILRNKLDEDDVRYLDEVCAGVVRHYDELNQKLEGALDRQRPERIYRCDRSILLVALCEMLYMPEIPPKVSVNEAIELSKIYSTEKSGGFINGILSNFLPGGSDHGEDH
;
A
#
# COMPACT_ATOMS: atom_id res chain seq x y z
N MET A 1 -16.95 -4.65 -0.76
CA MET A 1 -16.54 -3.37 -0.16
C MET A 1 -15.06 -3.14 -0.36
N ARG A 2 -14.71 -2.04 -1.01
CA ARG A 2 -13.32 -1.79 -1.35
C ARG A 2 -12.41 -1.77 -0.11
N LYS A 3 -12.93 -1.31 1.01
CA LYS A 3 -12.14 -1.25 2.23
C LYS A 3 -11.66 -2.63 2.65
N LEU A 4 -12.54 -3.62 2.64
CA LEU A 4 -12.16 -4.99 3.00
C LEU A 4 -11.25 -5.60 1.95
N ALA A 5 -11.44 -5.24 0.69
CA ALA A 5 -10.56 -5.71 -0.37
C ALA A 5 -9.15 -5.15 -0.16
N ARG A 6 -9.04 -3.89 0.27
CA ARG A 6 -7.74 -3.29 0.55
C ARG A 6 -7.07 -3.95 1.74
N GLU A 7 -7.84 -4.25 2.79
CA GLU A 7 -7.27 -4.98 3.93
C GLU A 7 -6.76 -6.35 3.49
N SER A 8 -7.52 -7.01 2.61
CA SER A 8 -7.09 -8.32 2.10
C SER A 8 -5.80 -8.21 1.31
N ALA A 9 -5.70 -7.17 0.47
CA ALA A 9 -4.47 -6.94 -0.29
C ALA A 9 -3.30 -6.70 0.66
N PHE A 10 -3.50 -5.88 1.69
CA PHE A 10 -2.48 -5.62 2.67
C PHE A 10 -1.98 -6.92 3.30
N GLN A 11 -2.90 -7.81 3.68
CA GLN A 11 -2.51 -9.05 4.33
C GLN A 11 -1.77 -9.99 3.37
N LEU A 12 -2.20 -10.05 2.12
CA LEU A 12 -1.51 -10.88 1.13
C LEU A 12 -0.10 -10.35 0.83
N ILE A 13 0.05 -9.04 0.76
CA ILE A 13 1.36 -8.45 0.48
C ILE A 13 2.27 -8.57 1.71
N TYR A 14 1.69 -8.49 2.91
CA TYR A 14 2.48 -8.73 4.11
C TYR A 14 3.09 -10.13 4.05
N GLU A 15 2.27 -11.13 3.73
CA GLU A 15 2.73 -12.50 3.62
C GLU A 15 3.74 -12.65 2.47
N TYR A 16 3.50 -11.96 1.36
CA TYR A 16 4.39 -12.01 0.21
C TYR A 16 5.82 -11.58 0.55
N GLN A 17 5.97 -10.62 1.46
CA GLN A 17 7.31 -10.16 1.82
C GLN A 17 8.15 -11.29 2.42
N PHE A 18 7.50 -12.25 3.07
CA PHE A 18 8.21 -13.41 3.64
C PHE A 18 8.31 -14.55 2.65
N LEU A 19 7.21 -14.87 2.00
CA LEU A 19 7.13 -16.08 1.17
C LEU A 19 7.63 -15.87 -0.25
N LYS A 20 7.64 -14.63 -0.72
CA LYS A 20 8.02 -14.28 -2.08
C LYS A 20 7.07 -14.85 -3.12
N GLU A 21 5.87 -15.18 -2.72
CA GLU A 21 4.81 -15.60 -3.62
C GLU A 21 3.48 -15.28 -2.99
N LEU A 22 2.47 -15.05 -3.83
CA LEU A 22 1.11 -14.83 -3.33
C LEU A 22 0.52 -16.19 -3.04
N ASN A 23 0.02 -16.35 -1.82
CA ASN A 23 -0.53 -17.62 -1.40
C ASN A 23 -2.00 -17.71 -1.79
N GLU A 24 -2.31 -18.64 -2.69
CA GLU A 24 -3.66 -18.76 -3.20
C GLU A 24 -4.65 -19.19 -2.12
N ASP A 25 -4.22 -20.04 -1.20
CA ASP A 25 -5.10 -20.47 -0.12
C ASP A 25 -5.45 -19.31 0.79
N THR A 26 -4.49 -18.46 1.12
CA THR A 26 -4.73 -17.26 1.91
C THR A 26 -5.71 -16.34 1.19
N LYS A 27 -5.51 -16.18 -0.11
CA LYS A 27 -6.39 -15.32 -0.90
C LYS A 27 -7.82 -15.82 -0.87
N GLN A 28 -8.03 -17.12 -1.09
CA GLN A 28 -9.37 -17.67 -1.07
C GLN A 28 -10.02 -17.55 0.31
N ALA A 29 -9.25 -17.75 1.37
CA ALA A 29 -9.77 -17.60 2.72
C ALA A 29 -10.20 -16.16 2.98
N LEU A 30 -9.43 -15.19 2.50
CA LEU A 30 -9.79 -13.79 2.69
C LEU A 30 -11.03 -13.41 1.90
N ILE A 31 -11.15 -13.92 0.68
CA ILE A 31 -12.34 -13.67 -0.13
C ILE A 31 -13.60 -14.17 0.58
N LEU A 32 -13.51 -15.37 1.12
CA LEU A 32 -14.66 -15.95 1.82
C LEU A 32 -14.95 -15.22 3.12
N ARG A 33 -13.95 -14.99 3.92
CA ARG A 33 -14.14 -14.36 5.22
C ARG A 33 -14.71 -12.97 5.10
N ASN A 34 -14.22 -12.21 4.14
CA ASN A 34 -14.61 -10.82 3.96
C ASN A 34 -15.76 -10.64 2.98
N LYS A 35 -16.27 -11.75 2.44
CA LYS A 35 -17.40 -11.73 1.51
C LYS A 35 -17.15 -10.78 0.36
N LEU A 36 -15.98 -10.88 -0.24
CA LEU A 36 -15.61 -10.01 -1.34
C LEU A 36 -16.40 -10.34 -2.58
N ASP A 37 -16.95 -9.32 -3.23
CA ASP A 37 -17.70 -9.52 -4.47
C ASP A 37 -16.75 -9.48 -5.67
N GLU A 38 -17.32 -9.58 -6.88
CA GLU A 38 -16.49 -9.63 -8.10
C GLU A 38 -15.61 -8.42 -8.26
N ASP A 39 -16.14 -7.23 -7.97
CA ASP A 39 -15.34 -6.02 -8.11
C ASP A 39 -14.21 -5.98 -7.10
N ASP A 40 -14.49 -6.43 -5.88
CA ASP A 40 -13.48 -6.50 -4.84
C ASP A 40 -12.36 -7.46 -5.23
N VAL A 41 -12.73 -8.63 -5.78
CA VAL A 41 -11.74 -9.61 -6.20
C VAL A 41 -10.92 -9.08 -7.36
N ARG A 42 -11.55 -8.36 -8.28
CA ARG A 42 -10.84 -7.78 -9.41
C ARG A 42 -9.80 -6.77 -8.92
N TYR A 43 -10.19 -5.92 -7.97
CA TYR A 43 -9.25 -4.99 -7.37
C TYR A 43 -8.12 -5.73 -6.67
N LEU A 44 -8.46 -6.76 -5.87
CA LEU A 44 -7.48 -7.53 -5.14
C LEU A 44 -6.45 -8.14 -6.07
N ASP A 45 -6.93 -8.76 -7.14
CA ASP A 45 -6.04 -9.38 -8.12
C ASP A 45 -5.16 -8.32 -8.78
N GLU A 46 -5.74 -7.20 -9.16
CA GLU A 46 -5.00 -6.17 -9.88
C GLU A 46 -3.91 -5.55 -9.01
N VAL A 47 -4.24 -5.19 -7.77
CA VAL A 47 -3.25 -4.51 -6.93
C VAL A 47 -2.16 -5.49 -6.50
N CYS A 48 -2.51 -6.72 -6.18
CA CYS A 48 -1.50 -7.69 -5.78
C CYS A 48 -0.57 -8.05 -6.94
N ALA A 49 -1.13 -8.25 -8.14
CA ALA A 49 -0.30 -8.50 -9.31
C ALA A 49 0.62 -7.32 -9.60
N GLY A 50 0.09 -6.11 -9.41
CA GLY A 50 0.90 -4.91 -9.63
C GLY A 50 2.04 -4.80 -8.66
N VAL A 51 1.79 -5.09 -7.37
CA VAL A 51 2.85 -5.06 -6.39
C VAL A 51 3.94 -6.07 -6.71
N VAL A 52 3.52 -7.29 -7.05
CA VAL A 52 4.49 -8.34 -7.38
C VAL A 52 5.30 -7.96 -8.62
N ARG A 53 4.63 -7.48 -9.66
CA ARG A 53 5.31 -7.13 -10.90
C ARG A 53 6.32 -6.01 -10.69
N HIS A 54 5.97 -5.02 -9.88
CA HIS A 54 6.80 -3.84 -9.70
C HIS A 54 7.48 -3.81 -8.33
N TYR A 55 7.64 -4.97 -7.72
CA TYR A 55 8.09 -5.05 -6.35
C TYR A 55 9.39 -4.30 -6.09
N ASP A 56 10.41 -4.56 -6.91
CA ASP A 56 11.71 -3.92 -6.72
C ASP A 56 11.62 -2.42 -6.96
N GLU A 57 10.91 -2.02 -8.00
CA GLU A 57 10.74 -0.61 -8.32
C GLU A 57 10.01 0.14 -7.22
N LEU A 58 8.93 -0.46 -6.71
CA LEU A 58 8.16 0.16 -5.64
C LEU A 58 9.01 0.32 -4.38
N ASN A 59 9.77 -0.72 -4.04
CA ASN A 59 10.63 -0.63 -2.87
C ASN A 59 11.72 0.41 -3.03
N GLN A 60 12.29 0.53 -4.23
CA GLN A 60 13.30 1.56 -4.47
C GLN A 60 12.69 2.96 -4.29
N LYS A 61 11.46 3.15 -4.76
CA LYS A 61 10.81 4.45 -4.60
C LYS A 61 10.53 4.74 -3.13
N LEU A 62 10.12 3.74 -2.37
CA LEU A 62 9.87 3.93 -0.94
C LEU A 62 11.16 4.26 -0.21
N GLU A 63 12.24 3.55 -0.51
CA GLU A 63 13.52 3.83 0.13
C GLU A 63 14.01 5.23 -0.23
N GLY A 64 13.81 5.63 -1.47
CA GLY A 64 14.22 6.95 -1.90
C GLY A 64 13.41 8.07 -1.26
N ALA A 65 12.21 7.76 -0.80
CA ALA A 65 11.36 8.76 -0.16
C ALA A 65 11.61 8.86 1.34
N LEU A 66 12.40 7.96 1.90
CA LEU A 66 12.75 8.07 3.31
C LEU A 66 13.50 9.35 3.55
N ASP A 67 13.10 10.07 4.56
CA ASP A 67 13.76 11.29 4.92
C ASP A 67 15.20 10.98 5.32
N ARG A 68 16.12 11.79 4.82
CA ARG A 68 17.52 11.62 5.17
C ARG A 68 17.76 11.71 6.66
N GLN A 69 16.88 12.40 7.35
CA GLN A 69 16.99 12.55 8.80
C GLN A 69 16.41 11.35 9.53
N ARG A 70 15.80 10.43 8.79
CA ARG A 70 15.14 9.29 9.35
C ARG A 70 15.64 8.03 8.66
N PRO A 71 16.85 7.60 8.97
CA PRO A 71 17.42 6.46 8.26
C PRO A 71 16.88 5.12 8.70
N GLU A 72 15.93 5.10 9.61
CA GLU A 72 15.35 3.84 10.06
C GLU A 72 14.72 3.10 8.91
N ARG A 73 14.74 1.79 9.06
CA ARG A 73 14.12 0.97 8.06
C ARG A 73 12.60 1.05 8.17
N ILE A 74 11.94 0.66 7.09
CA ILE A 74 10.50 0.56 7.06
C ILE A 74 10.12 -0.83 7.59
N TYR A 75 9.31 -0.87 8.63
CA TYR A 75 8.85 -2.16 9.17
C TYR A 75 7.91 -2.83 8.18
N ARG A 76 7.85 -4.16 8.22
CA ARG A 76 7.08 -4.90 7.23
C ARG A 76 5.60 -4.56 7.19
N CYS A 77 5.02 -4.29 8.34
CA CYS A 77 3.62 -3.91 8.38
C CYS A 77 3.39 -2.60 7.61
N ASP A 78 4.19 -1.59 7.93
CA ASP A 78 4.09 -0.31 7.23
C ASP A 78 4.46 -0.47 5.77
N ARG A 79 5.44 -1.31 5.46
CA ARG A 79 5.84 -1.53 4.07
C ARG A 79 4.71 -2.15 3.27
N SER A 80 3.97 -3.08 3.86
CA SER A 80 2.83 -3.67 3.16
C SER A 80 1.79 -2.62 2.81
N ILE A 81 1.48 -1.76 3.77
CA ILE A 81 0.52 -0.68 3.54
C ILE A 81 1.03 0.24 2.44
N LEU A 82 2.30 0.61 2.52
CA LEU A 82 2.89 1.51 1.55
C LEU A 82 2.95 0.91 0.16
N LEU A 83 3.28 -0.39 0.06
CA LEU A 83 3.34 -1.05 -1.25
C LEU A 83 1.98 -1.06 -1.93
N VAL A 84 0.93 -1.40 -1.19
CA VAL A 84 -0.42 -1.42 -1.74
C VAL A 84 -0.81 -0.01 -2.19
N ALA A 85 -0.63 0.97 -1.32
CA ALA A 85 -1.03 2.33 -1.63
C ALA A 85 -0.25 2.91 -2.81
N LEU A 86 1.06 2.69 -2.83
CA LEU A 86 1.87 3.23 -3.91
C LEU A 86 1.55 2.57 -5.24
N CYS A 87 1.25 1.27 -5.21
CA CYS A 87 0.81 0.59 -6.43
C CYS A 87 -0.48 1.23 -6.96
N GLU A 88 -1.43 1.51 -6.08
CA GLU A 88 -2.65 2.19 -6.51
C GLU A 88 -2.33 3.55 -7.12
N MET A 89 -1.48 4.30 -6.46
CA MET A 89 -1.18 5.66 -6.90
C MET A 89 -0.46 5.71 -8.24
N LEU A 90 0.44 4.76 -8.48
CA LEU A 90 1.26 4.80 -9.68
C LEU A 90 0.67 4.01 -10.85
N TYR A 91 -0.08 2.95 -10.56
CA TYR A 91 -0.49 2.02 -11.61
C TYR A 91 -1.99 1.80 -11.74
N MET A 92 -2.79 2.46 -10.89
CA MET A 92 -4.24 2.29 -10.95
C MET A 92 -4.88 3.67 -11.03
N PRO A 93 -4.85 4.28 -12.22
CA PRO A 93 -5.28 5.68 -12.37
C PRO A 93 -6.74 5.94 -12.07
N GLU A 94 -7.56 4.89 -12.07
CA GLU A 94 -8.97 5.07 -11.73
C GLU A 94 -9.19 5.36 -10.25
N ILE A 95 -8.18 5.14 -9.40
CA ILE A 95 -8.28 5.44 -7.98
C ILE A 95 -7.59 6.79 -7.72
N PRO A 96 -8.34 7.78 -7.20
CA PRO A 96 -7.69 9.07 -6.91
C PRO A 96 -6.57 8.88 -5.88
N PRO A 97 -5.40 9.47 -6.12
CA PRO A 97 -4.28 9.26 -5.21
C PRO A 97 -4.57 9.63 -3.76
N LYS A 98 -5.36 10.66 -3.52
CA LYS A 98 -5.69 11.02 -2.14
C LYS A 98 -6.49 9.95 -1.43
N VAL A 99 -7.30 9.19 -2.18
CA VAL A 99 -8.03 8.09 -1.60
C VAL A 99 -7.05 7.02 -1.13
N SER A 100 -6.05 6.71 -1.96
CA SER A 100 -5.04 5.72 -1.59
C SER A 100 -4.29 6.14 -0.32
N VAL A 101 -3.93 7.41 -0.22
CA VAL A 101 -3.23 7.92 0.95
C VAL A 101 -4.11 7.81 2.20
N ASN A 102 -5.36 8.26 2.09
CA ASN A 102 -6.25 8.23 3.24
C ASN A 102 -6.54 6.81 3.71
N GLU A 103 -6.73 5.90 2.77
CA GLU A 103 -6.98 4.51 3.14
C GLU A 103 -5.75 3.85 3.76
N ALA A 104 -4.57 4.21 3.29
CA ALA A 104 -3.33 3.72 3.90
C ALA A 104 -3.24 4.16 5.35
N ILE A 105 -3.57 5.42 5.62
CA ILE A 105 -3.56 5.92 6.98
C ILE A 105 -4.57 5.18 7.85
N GLU A 106 -5.77 4.91 7.31
CA GLU A 106 -6.77 4.16 8.06
C GLU A 106 -6.29 2.75 8.37
N LEU A 107 -5.63 2.10 7.42
CA LEU A 107 -5.08 0.77 7.68
C LEU A 107 -4.04 0.82 8.79
N SER A 108 -3.21 1.85 8.81
CA SER A 108 -2.18 1.95 9.84
C SER A 108 -2.78 2.08 11.23
N LYS A 109 -3.95 2.67 11.34
CA LYS A 109 -4.61 2.78 12.64
C LYS A 109 -5.06 1.42 13.16
N ILE A 110 -5.38 0.51 12.25
CA ILE A 110 -5.85 -0.81 12.63
C ILE A 110 -4.69 -1.77 12.89
N TYR A 111 -3.67 -1.72 12.05
CA TYR A 111 -2.64 -2.75 12.01
C TYR A 111 -1.27 -2.30 12.47
N SER A 112 -1.05 -1.01 12.70
CA SER A 112 0.28 -0.55 13.03
C SER A 112 0.26 0.33 14.27
N THR A 113 1.21 1.25 14.41
CA THR A 113 1.33 2.06 15.62
C THR A 113 0.73 3.44 15.44
N GLU A 114 0.59 4.15 16.55
CA GLU A 114 0.08 5.52 16.50
C GLU A 114 0.90 6.42 15.59
N LYS A 115 2.19 6.17 15.53
CA LYS A 115 3.07 7.02 14.74
C LYS A 115 3.08 6.68 13.27
N SER A 116 2.56 5.51 12.90
CA SER A 116 2.64 5.06 11.53
C SER A 116 1.85 5.92 10.56
N GLY A 117 0.71 6.47 11.01
CA GLY A 117 -0.10 7.31 10.12
C GLY A 117 0.67 8.49 9.59
N GLY A 118 1.39 9.19 10.48
CA GLY A 118 2.20 10.32 10.07
C GLY A 118 3.35 9.91 9.18
N PHE A 119 4.00 8.80 9.51
CA PHE A 119 5.10 8.28 8.70
C PHE A 119 4.62 7.93 7.30
N ILE A 120 3.51 7.20 7.21
CA ILE A 120 2.96 6.77 5.92
C ILE A 120 2.54 7.99 5.09
N ASN A 121 1.86 8.93 5.73
CA ASN A 121 1.47 10.15 5.03
C ASN A 121 2.69 10.90 4.51
N GLY A 122 3.74 10.98 5.32
CA GLY A 122 4.95 11.67 4.91
C GLY A 122 5.60 11.05 3.69
N ILE A 123 5.64 9.72 3.64
CA ILE A 123 6.22 9.04 2.50
C ILE A 123 5.35 9.19 1.26
N LEU A 124 4.05 8.90 1.39
CA LEU A 124 3.17 8.88 0.23
C LEU A 124 2.94 10.27 -0.35
N SER A 125 3.07 11.32 0.47
CA SER A 125 2.90 12.67 -0.03
C SER A 125 3.88 13.00 -1.15
N ASN A 126 5.03 12.36 -1.16
CA ASN A 126 6.02 12.60 -2.22
C ASN A 126 5.50 12.17 -3.59
N PHE A 127 4.48 11.32 -3.62
CA PHE A 127 3.98 10.77 -4.88
C PHE A 127 2.63 11.35 -5.29
N LEU A 128 2.10 12.29 -4.52
CA LEU A 128 0.87 12.95 -4.90
C LEU A 128 1.16 13.92 -6.05
N PRO A 129 0.20 14.10 -6.96
CA PRO A 129 0.40 15.07 -8.05
C PRO A 129 0.71 16.44 -7.45
N GLY A 130 1.84 17.00 -7.83
CA GLY A 130 2.28 18.28 -7.32
C GLY A 130 2.80 18.25 -5.91
N GLY A 131 2.75 17.08 -5.26
CA GLY A 131 3.13 17.00 -3.86
C GLY A 131 4.58 17.30 -3.60
N SER A 132 5.44 16.84 -4.48
CA SER A 132 6.87 17.09 -4.31
C SER A 132 7.24 18.53 -4.59
N ASP A 133 6.32 19.30 -5.17
CA ASP A 133 6.62 20.67 -5.52
C ASP A 133 6.30 21.60 -4.40
N HIS A 134 5.50 21.19 -3.50
CA HIS A 134 5.16 22.16 -2.54
C HIS A 134 6.26 22.32 -1.57
N GLY A 135 7.07 21.80 -1.88
CA GLY A 135 8.18 22.31 -1.33
C GLY A 135 8.38 23.54 -2.02
N GLU A 136 7.97 23.59 -2.69
CA GLU A 136 8.12 24.28 -3.25
C GLU A 136 7.46 24.95 -3.48
N ASP A 137 7.32 25.28 -3.42
CA ASP A 137 6.73 25.66 -3.67
C ASP A 137 6.45 26.18 -3.32
N HIS A 138 6.75 26.33 -3.39
CA HIS A 138 6.58 26.49 -3.23
C HIS A 138 6.71 26.79 -3.02
#